data_36b1b1cef9181cd27892ccc9aabcb6d7
#
_entry.id   36b1b1cef9181cd27892ccc9aabcb6d7
#
_cell.length_a   1.000
_cell.length_b   1.000
_cell.length_c   1.000
_cell.angle_alpha   90.00
_cell.angle_beta   90.00
_cell.angle_gamma   90.00
#
_symmetry.space_group_name_H-M   'P 1'
#
loop_
_entity.id
_entity.type
_entity.pdbx_description
1 polymer ?
#
loop_
_entity_poly.entity_id
_entity_poly.type
_entity_poly.pdbx_seq_one_letter_code
_entity_poly.pdbx_strand_id
1 'polypeptide(L)'
;MDVLTQCIVGISLVLFGIYGFIAILIYSFEREDKLEAKRRNEIIEYFTSNGFKYNDFSTIFPNDVRDFNIAHTDKKGYSVKNYIAETYGQRDGVDITIVDHTYLESIGRQRGCYEHALCLLRNQEIKIPDFYLRNRIFILDSIKKLFGMKEIIISEDKEFSKKFVLQGQNEEEIRNFFNSSIRQVFILNQKRGCEYESKNNSLMVSKRKYFLFMTAGYLNVKERIELLENSLKLFNSFKS
;
A
#
# COMPACT_ATOMS: atom_id res chain seq x y z
N MET A 1 -27.22 30.88 -46.04
CA MET A 1 -25.86 30.40 -45.80
C MET A 1 -25.67 29.14 -46.64
N ASP A 2 -24.72 29.13 -47.53
CA ASP A 2 -24.52 28.02 -48.45
C ASP A 2 -23.95 26.78 -47.67
N VAL A 3 -24.05 25.62 -48.29
CA VAL A 3 -23.63 24.33 -47.72
C VAL A 3 -22.12 24.37 -47.33
N LEU A 4 -21.33 25.10 -48.15
CA LEU A 4 -19.87 25.22 -47.90
C LEU A 4 -19.58 25.97 -46.61
N THR A 5 -20.27 27.09 -46.37
CA THR A 5 -20.14 27.91 -45.16
C THR A 5 -20.56 27.10 -43.92
N GLN A 6 -21.62 26.30 -44.01
CA GLN A 6 -22.06 25.41 -42.90
C GLN A 6 -21.01 24.35 -42.57
N CYS A 7 -20.40 23.73 -43.59
CA CYS A 7 -19.34 22.76 -43.40
C CYS A 7 -18.09 23.37 -42.75
N ILE A 8 -17.68 24.57 -43.19
CA ILE A 8 -16.52 25.27 -42.60
C ILE A 8 -16.76 25.62 -41.11
N VAL A 9 -17.93 26.15 -40.79
CA VAL A 9 -18.31 26.44 -39.40
C VAL A 9 -18.35 25.17 -38.56
N GLY A 10 -18.92 24.09 -39.06
CA GLY A 10 -18.95 22.81 -38.38
C GLY A 10 -17.54 22.25 -38.06
N ILE A 11 -16.66 22.26 -39.07
CA ILE A 11 -15.27 21.81 -38.91
C ILE A 11 -14.53 22.69 -37.87
N SER A 12 -14.70 24.01 -37.93
CA SER A 12 -14.08 24.92 -37.01
C SER A 12 -14.51 24.72 -35.55
N LEU A 13 -15.79 24.44 -35.31
CA LEU A 13 -16.30 24.11 -33.96
C LEU A 13 -15.74 22.80 -33.44
N VAL A 14 -15.62 21.78 -34.27
CA VAL A 14 -15.01 20.48 -33.89
C VAL A 14 -13.53 20.68 -33.53
N LEU A 15 -12.76 21.41 -34.36
CA LEU A 15 -11.35 21.68 -34.09
C LEU A 15 -11.16 22.49 -32.80
N PHE A 16 -12.01 23.47 -32.55
CA PHE A 16 -11.99 24.25 -31.33
C PHE A 16 -12.30 23.38 -30.09
N GLY A 17 -13.27 22.46 -30.21
CA GLY A 17 -13.60 21.50 -29.15
C GLY A 17 -12.42 20.56 -28.85
N ILE A 18 -11.77 20.02 -29.89
CA ILE A 18 -10.58 19.16 -29.73
C ILE A 18 -9.43 19.92 -29.09
N TYR A 19 -9.16 21.16 -29.54
CA TYR A 19 -8.11 22.01 -28.96
C TYR A 19 -8.38 22.31 -27.47
N GLY A 20 -9.62 22.67 -27.13
CA GLY A 20 -10.03 22.90 -25.74
C GLY A 20 -9.86 21.65 -24.87
N PHE A 21 -10.22 20.49 -25.38
CA PHE A 21 -10.04 19.22 -24.69
C PHE A 21 -8.56 18.88 -24.45
N ILE A 22 -7.71 19.06 -25.48
CA ILE A 22 -6.26 18.87 -25.35
C ILE A 22 -5.67 19.83 -24.32
N ALA A 23 -6.07 21.10 -24.35
CA ALA A 23 -5.58 22.10 -23.38
C ALA A 23 -5.96 21.74 -21.93
N ILE A 24 -7.17 21.21 -21.70
CA ILE A 24 -7.63 20.72 -20.40
C ILE A 24 -6.79 19.52 -19.96
N LEU A 25 -6.51 18.58 -20.86
CA LEU A 25 -5.67 17.43 -20.55
C LEU A 25 -4.24 17.85 -20.16
N ILE A 26 -3.61 18.74 -20.95
CA ILE A 26 -2.25 19.24 -20.65
C ILE A 26 -2.23 19.94 -19.28
N TYR A 27 -3.20 20.81 -19.02
CA TYR A 27 -3.32 21.50 -17.73
C TYR A 27 -3.49 20.51 -16.57
N SER A 28 -4.28 19.44 -16.76
CA SER A 28 -4.48 18.40 -15.74
C SER A 28 -3.18 17.66 -15.43
N PHE A 29 -2.41 17.29 -16.44
CA PHE A 29 -1.10 16.63 -16.27
C PHE A 29 -0.09 17.53 -15.55
N GLU A 30 0.05 18.79 -15.99
CA GLU A 30 0.95 19.73 -15.32
C GLU A 30 0.58 19.97 -13.84
N ARG A 31 -0.71 19.97 -13.55
CA ARG A 31 -1.20 20.12 -12.17
C ARG A 31 -0.85 18.89 -11.33
N GLU A 32 -1.01 17.68 -11.88
CA GLU A 32 -0.65 16.44 -11.20
C GLU A 32 0.84 16.38 -10.90
N ASP A 33 1.69 16.73 -11.87
CA ASP A 33 3.15 16.77 -11.70
C ASP A 33 3.58 17.75 -10.59
N LYS A 34 2.96 18.95 -10.55
CA LYS A 34 3.24 19.94 -9.50
C LYS A 34 2.80 19.45 -8.11
N LEU A 35 1.65 18.78 -8.02
CA LEU A 35 1.16 18.21 -6.77
C LEU A 35 2.06 17.09 -6.28
N GLU A 36 2.52 16.23 -7.19
CA GLU A 36 3.44 15.14 -6.87
C GLU A 36 4.81 15.67 -6.43
N ALA A 37 5.37 16.64 -7.12
CA ALA A 37 6.62 17.31 -6.73
C ALA A 37 6.51 17.97 -5.34
N LYS A 38 5.39 18.64 -5.06
CA LYS A 38 5.13 19.22 -3.74
C LYS A 38 5.07 18.15 -2.65
N ARG A 39 4.28 17.08 -2.87
CA ARG A 39 4.17 15.95 -1.95
C ARG A 39 5.54 15.34 -1.64
N ARG A 40 6.35 15.13 -2.66
CA ARG A 40 7.69 14.57 -2.56
C ARG A 40 8.61 15.45 -1.71
N ASN A 41 8.61 16.75 -1.95
CA ASN A 41 9.42 17.69 -1.17
C ASN A 41 9.01 17.70 0.30
N GLU A 42 7.71 17.69 0.60
CA GLU A 42 7.19 17.58 1.98
C GLU A 42 7.63 16.27 2.66
N ILE A 43 7.65 15.15 1.94
CA ILE A 43 8.13 13.86 2.46
C ILE A 43 9.63 13.94 2.75
N ILE A 44 10.44 14.42 1.80
CA ILE A 44 11.89 14.57 1.97
C ILE A 44 12.18 15.44 3.19
N GLU A 45 11.58 16.62 3.27
CA GLU A 45 11.78 17.56 4.35
C GLU A 45 11.44 16.95 5.71
N TYR A 46 10.27 16.34 5.85
CA TYR A 46 9.84 15.74 7.11
C TYR A 46 10.77 14.58 7.52
N PHE A 47 11.03 13.63 6.64
CA PHE A 47 11.78 12.44 7.01
C PHE A 47 13.27 12.74 7.23
N THR A 48 13.88 13.60 6.43
CA THR A 48 15.30 13.97 6.62
C THR A 48 15.51 14.81 7.89
N SER A 49 14.58 15.71 8.22
CA SER A 49 14.63 16.46 9.49
C SER A 49 14.44 15.57 10.72
N ASN A 50 13.83 14.38 10.56
CA ASN A 50 13.67 13.37 11.60
C ASN A 50 14.75 12.25 11.55
N GLY A 51 15.87 12.50 10.86
CA GLY A 51 17.03 11.60 10.84
C GLY A 51 16.95 10.42 9.88
N PHE A 52 15.92 10.37 9.03
CA PHE A 52 15.81 9.36 7.97
C PHE A 52 16.59 9.77 6.74
N LYS A 53 17.09 8.78 6.02
CA LYS A 53 17.64 8.98 4.68
C LYS A 53 16.54 8.78 3.65
N TYR A 54 16.61 9.54 2.58
CA TYR A 54 15.68 9.46 1.46
C TYR A 54 16.44 9.09 0.19
N ASN A 55 15.96 8.10 -0.53
CA ASN A 55 16.49 7.66 -1.81
C ASN A 55 15.38 7.78 -2.86
N ASP A 56 15.68 8.54 -3.89
CA ASP A 56 14.76 8.79 -4.99
C ASP A 56 15.15 7.96 -6.20
N PHE A 57 14.16 7.27 -6.79
CA PHE A 57 14.35 6.46 -7.99
C PHE A 57 15.43 5.38 -7.89
N SER A 58 15.24 4.40 -7.03
CA SER A 58 15.96 3.15 -7.18
C SER A 58 15.32 2.32 -8.31
N THR A 59 16.11 1.93 -9.30
CA THR A 59 15.69 0.95 -10.31
C THR A 59 15.61 -0.46 -9.75
N ILE A 60 16.12 -0.67 -8.54
CA ILE A 60 16.18 -1.96 -7.87
C ILE A 60 15.32 -1.89 -6.62
N PHE A 61 14.23 -2.67 -6.63
CA PHE A 61 13.37 -2.83 -5.47
C PHE A 61 14.17 -3.47 -4.31
N PRO A 62 14.13 -2.95 -3.07
CA PRO A 62 14.90 -3.49 -1.97
C PRO A 62 14.64 -4.99 -1.77
N ASN A 63 15.70 -5.79 -1.73
CA ASN A 63 15.59 -7.25 -1.65
C ASN A 63 14.80 -7.70 -0.40
N ASP A 64 15.03 -7.03 0.71
CA ASP A 64 14.35 -7.29 1.98
C ASP A 64 12.84 -6.99 1.95
N VAL A 65 12.40 -6.05 1.11
CA VAL A 65 10.98 -5.78 0.86
C VAL A 65 10.37 -6.78 -0.12
N ARG A 66 11.17 -7.22 -1.11
CA ARG A 66 10.74 -8.16 -2.16
C ARG A 66 10.28 -9.50 -1.61
N ASP A 67 10.87 -9.97 -0.52
CA ASP A 67 10.55 -11.25 0.09
C ASP A 67 9.12 -11.35 0.64
N PHE A 68 8.48 -10.21 0.88
CA PHE A 68 7.11 -10.17 1.39
C PHE A 68 6.07 -10.31 0.28
N ASN A 69 5.07 -11.13 0.53
CA ASN A 69 3.98 -11.37 -0.42
C ASN A 69 3.12 -10.13 -0.66
N ILE A 70 2.93 -9.28 0.36
CA ILE A 70 2.15 -8.04 0.25
C ILE A 70 2.85 -6.97 -0.58
N ALA A 71 4.13 -7.13 -0.87
CA ALA A 71 4.86 -6.26 -1.78
C ALA A 71 4.47 -6.46 -3.26
N HIS A 72 3.85 -7.60 -3.59
CA HIS A 72 3.37 -7.93 -4.95
C HIS A 72 4.44 -7.83 -6.05
N THR A 73 5.70 -8.12 -5.73
CA THR A 73 6.83 -7.88 -6.64
C THR A 73 6.99 -8.92 -7.73
N ASP A 74 6.73 -10.22 -7.43
CA ASP A 74 7.10 -11.33 -8.33
C ASP A 74 5.99 -12.38 -8.50
N LYS A 75 4.74 -12.05 -8.19
CA LYS A 75 3.63 -12.99 -8.33
C LYS A 75 3.05 -13.01 -9.73
N LYS A 76 2.66 -14.21 -10.18
CA LYS A 76 1.93 -14.40 -11.43
C LYS A 76 0.68 -13.51 -11.46
N GLY A 77 0.61 -12.59 -12.43
CA GLY A 77 -0.47 -11.61 -12.56
C GLY A 77 -0.17 -10.23 -11.99
N TYR A 78 0.98 -10.04 -11.34
CA TYR A 78 1.44 -8.74 -10.87
C TYR A 78 2.73 -8.35 -11.58
N SER A 79 2.88 -7.08 -11.91
CA SER A 79 4.15 -6.51 -12.35
C SER A 79 4.37 -5.19 -11.66
N VAL A 80 5.52 -5.02 -11.03
CA VAL A 80 5.96 -3.72 -10.49
C VAL A 80 6.23 -2.80 -11.67
N LYS A 81 5.51 -1.69 -11.76
CA LYS A 81 5.73 -0.71 -12.82
C LYS A 81 6.79 0.30 -12.46
N ASN A 82 6.69 0.85 -11.27
CA ASN A 82 7.59 1.89 -10.81
C ASN A 82 7.82 1.72 -9.31
N TYR A 83 9.07 1.73 -8.93
CA TYR A 83 9.54 1.97 -7.59
C TYR A 83 9.84 3.46 -7.51
N ILE A 84 9.21 4.17 -6.57
CA ILE A 84 9.22 5.62 -6.65
C ILE A 84 10.11 6.24 -5.59
N ALA A 85 10.07 5.75 -4.35
CA ALA A 85 10.85 6.35 -3.28
C ALA A 85 11.07 5.40 -2.13
N GLU A 86 12.22 5.49 -1.53
CA GLU A 86 12.59 4.78 -0.31
C GLU A 86 12.98 5.78 0.77
N THR A 87 12.41 5.59 1.96
CA THR A 87 12.83 6.30 3.17
C THR A 87 13.29 5.26 4.17
N TYR A 88 14.51 5.36 4.66
CA TYR A 88 15.07 4.41 5.61
C TYR A 88 15.82 5.09 6.76
N GLY A 89 15.75 4.49 7.92
CA GLY A 89 16.39 5.00 9.14
C GLY A 89 16.14 4.10 10.32
N GLN A 90 16.48 4.59 11.50
CA GLN A 90 16.27 3.88 12.75
C GLN A 90 15.55 4.78 13.75
N ARG A 91 14.63 4.20 14.51
CA ARG A 91 13.94 4.88 15.60
C ARG A 91 13.61 3.88 16.72
N ASP A 92 13.95 4.23 17.96
CA ASP A 92 13.72 3.41 19.16
C ASP A 92 14.29 1.98 19.04
N GLY A 93 15.45 1.83 18.37
CA GLY A 93 16.10 0.55 18.12
C GLY A 93 15.42 -0.30 17.03
N VAL A 94 14.47 0.27 16.29
CA VAL A 94 13.79 -0.39 15.17
C VAL A 94 14.34 0.16 13.86
N ASP A 95 14.84 -0.71 12.99
CA ASP A 95 15.16 -0.37 11.61
C ASP A 95 13.88 -0.23 10.81
N ILE A 96 13.76 0.87 10.07
CA ILE A 96 12.55 1.25 9.35
C ILE A 96 12.89 1.49 7.89
N THR A 97 12.10 0.88 7.00
CA THR A 97 12.14 1.16 5.57
C THR A 97 10.73 1.42 5.08
N ILE A 98 10.48 2.58 4.47
CA ILE A 98 9.18 2.92 3.88
C ILE A 98 9.38 3.07 2.37
N VAL A 99 8.55 2.36 1.62
CA VAL A 99 8.63 2.28 0.16
C VAL A 99 7.29 2.67 -0.44
N ASP A 100 7.32 3.58 -1.41
CA ASP A 100 6.18 3.83 -2.29
C ASP A 100 6.42 3.11 -3.61
N HIS A 101 5.48 2.30 -4.05
CA HIS A 101 5.56 1.64 -5.35
C HIS A 101 4.20 1.48 -6.02
N THR A 102 4.24 1.33 -7.32
CA THR A 102 3.07 1.05 -8.15
C THR A 102 3.19 -0.36 -8.71
N TYR A 103 2.12 -1.13 -8.63
CA TYR A 103 2.05 -2.42 -9.30
C TYR A 103 0.79 -2.52 -10.17
N LEU A 104 0.88 -3.36 -11.18
CA LEU A 104 -0.24 -3.75 -12.02
C LEU A 104 -0.79 -5.09 -11.56
N GLU A 105 -2.07 -5.13 -11.31
CA GLU A 105 -2.81 -6.37 -11.08
C GLU A 105 -3.67 -6.68 -12.30
N SER A 106 -3.56 -7.91 -12.81
CA SER A 106 -4.40 -8.40 -13.90
C SER A 106 -5.38 -9.43 -13.35
N ILE A 107 -6.65 -9.06 -13.28
CA ILE A 107 -7.75 -9.96 -12.90
C ILE A 107 -8.59 -10.23 -14.16
N GLY A 108 -8.36 -11.39 -14.78
CA GLY A 108 -9.03 -11.74 -16.04
C GLY A 108 -8.67 -10.76 -17.17
N ARG A 109 -9.67 -10.06 -17.71
CA ARG A 109 -9.48 -9.06 -18.78
C ARG A 109 -9.24 -7.64 -18.25
N GLN A 110 -9.39 -7.41 -16.96
CA GLN A 110 -9.20 -6.09 -16.35
C GLN A 110 -7.77 -5.96 -15.83
N ARG A 111 -7.17 -4.79 -16.07
CA ARG A 111 -5.88 -4.40 -15.52
C ARG A 111 -6.10 -3.20 -14.58
N GLY A 112 -5.72 -3.36 -13.32
CA GLY A 112 -5.73 -2.29 -12.34
C GLY A 112 -4.30 -1.83 -12.05
N CYS A 113 -4.11 -0.52 -11.90
CA CYS A 113 -2.88 0.07 -11.40
C CYS A 113 -3.12 0.47 -9.95
N TYR A 114 -2.27 0.00 -9.04
CA TYR A 114 -2.42 0.23 -7.62
C TYR A 114 -1.15 0.85 -7.06
N GLU A 115 -1.34 1.86 -6.23
CA GLU A 115 -0.28 2.55 -5.51
C GLU A 115 -0.29 2.12 -4.05
N HIS A 116 0.88 1.74 -3.57
CA HIS A 116 1.10 1.24 -2.22
C HIS A 116 2.15 2.06 -1.50
N ALA A 117 1.95 2.24 -0.20
CA ALA A 117 3.03 2.48 0.72
C ALA A 117 3.26 1.24 1.57
N LEU A 118 4.50 0.79 1.65
CA LEU A 118 4.96 -0.31 2.46
C LEU A 118 5.85 0.23 3.57
N CYS A 119 5.61 -0.20 4.80
CA CYS A 119 6.46 0.10 5.94
C CYS A 119 7.01 -1.20 6.50
N LEU A 120 8.31 -1.42 6.34
CA LEU A 120 9.04 -2.57 6.89
C LEU A 120 9.72 -2.17 8.19
N LEU A 121 9.50 -2.95 9.23
CA LEU A 121 10.02 -2.79 10.58
C LEU A 121 10.84 -4.01 10.97
N ARG A 122 12.03 -3.80 11.50
CA ARG A 122 12.95 -4.87 11.93
C ARG A 122 13.58 -4.53 13.27
N ASN A 123 13.64 -5.54 14.13
CA ASN A 123 14.44 -5.51 15.36
C ASN A 123 14.84 -6.94 15.70
N GLN A 124 16.12 -7.20 15.93
CA GLN A 124 16.64 -8.54 16.17
C GLN A 124 16.18 -9.14 17.50
N GLU A 125 15.75 -8.32 18.45
CA GLU A 125 15.30 -8.76 19.78
C GLU A 125 13.87 -9.24 19.79
N ILE A 126 13.06 -8.86 18.76
CA ILE A 126 11.63 -9.20 18.69
C ILE A 126 11.46 -10.47 17.85
N LYS A 127 10.87 -11.48 18.47
CA LYS A 127 10.52 -12.74 17.76
C LYS A 127 9.07 -12.69 17.34
N ILE A 128 8.83 -12.77 16.04
CA ILE A 128 7.51 -12.75 15.43
C ILE A 128 7.37 -13.95 14.52
N PRO A 129 6.33 -14.79 14.68
CA PRO A 129 6.08 -15.89 13.74
C PRO A 129 5.72 -15.38 12.36
N ASP A 130 5.97 -16.17 11.34
CA ASP A 130 5.57 -15.85 9.99
C ASP A 130 4.05 -15.93 9.83
N PHE A 131 3.39 -14.79 9.59
CA PHE A 131 1.95 -14.71 9.39
C PHE A 131 1.58 -13.71 8.32
N TYR A 132 0.35 -13.84 7.82
CA TYR A 132 -0.33 -12.83 7.02
C TYR A 132 -1.67 -12.48 7.66
N LEU A 133 -1.92 -11.18 7.85
CA LEU A 133 -3.14 -10.65 8.44
C LEU A 133 -3.70 -9.53 7.59
N ARG A 134 -4.99 -9.59 7.26
CA ARG A 134 -5.70 -8.54 6.55
C ARG A 134 -7.10 -8.33 7.07
N ASN A 135 -7.67 -7.18 6.78
CA ASN A 135 -9.08 -6.95 7.03
C ASN A 135 -9.95 -7.93 6.24
N ARG A 136 -11.00 -8.42 6.88
CA ARG A 136 -11.99 -9.30 6.24
C ARG A 136 -12.88 -8.49 5.28
N ILE A 137 -13.03 -9.00 4.06
CA ILE A 137 -13.89 -8.44 3.02
C ILE A 137 -14.85 -9.56 2.60
N PHE A 138 -16.07 -9.53 3.12
CA PHE A 138 -17.05 -10.63 3.02
C PHE A 138 -17.24 -11.19 1.60
N ILE A 139 -17.27 -10.35 0.58
CA ILE A 139 -17.50 -10.76 -0.81
C ILE A 139 -16.29 -11.47 -1.42
N LEU A 140 -15.07 -11.01 -1.11
CA LEU A 140 -13.83 -11.54 -1.69
C LEU A 140 -13.32 -12.79 -0.96
N ASP A 141 -13.66 -12.95 0.31
CA ASP A 141 -13.17 -14.05 1.15
C ASP A 141 -13.81 -15.39 0.78
N SER A 142 -15.04 -15.37 0.27
CA SER A 142 -15.70 -16.56 -0.26
C SER A 142 -14.98 -17.11 -1.50
N ILE A 143 -14.35 -16.27 -2.28
CA ILE A 143 -13.60 -16.63 -3.51
C ILE A 143 -12.17 -17.07 -3.17
N LYS A 144 -11.52 -16.44 -2.20
CA LYS A 144 -10.11 -16.69 -1.83
C LYS A 144 -9.89 -17.99 -1.03
N LYS A 145 -10.92 -18.57 -0.42
CA LYS A 145 -10.87 -19.91 0.14
C LYS A 145 -10.46 -21.00 -0.88
N LEU A 146 -10.57 -20.69 -2.17
CA LEU A 146 -10.15 -21.55 -3.26
C LEU A 146 -8.62 -21.54 -3.53
N PHE A 147 -7.84 -20.67 -2.91
CA PHE A 147 -6.41 -20.50 -3.22
C PHE A 147 -5.43 -21.06 -2.17
N GLY A 148 -5.87 -21.99 -1.33
CA GLY A 148 -4.98 -22.96 -0.67
C GLY A 148 -4.27 -22.53 0.61
N MET A 149 -4.34 -21.27 1.08
CA MET A 149 -3.86 -20.94 2.43
C MET A 149 -4.96 -21.12 3.47
N LYS A 150 -4.71 -21.98 4.46
CA LYS A 150 -5.66 -22.25 5.54
C LYS A 150 -5.80 -21.03 6.44
N GLU A 151 -7.02 -20.56 6.63
CA GLU A 151 -7.34 -19.51 7.60
C GLU A 151 -7.24 -20.06 9.02
N ILE A 152 -6.55 -19.34 9.90
CA ILE A 152 -6.47 -19.62 11.33
C ILE A 152 -7.59 -18.88 12.04
N ILE A 153 -8.58 -19.63 12.53
CA ILE A 153 -9.73 -19.06 13.23
C ILE A 153 -9.44 -19.05 14.73
N ILE A 154 -9.45 -17.87 15.34
CA ILE A 154 -9.33 -17.70 16.79
C ILE A 154 -10.73 -17.80 17.39
N SER A 155 -11.14 -19.00 17.80
CA SER A 155 -12.51 -19.31 18.26
C SER A 155 -12.90 -18.58 19.55
N GLU A 156 -11.92 -18.35 20.42
CA GLU A 156 -12.07 -17.63 21.69
C GLU A 156 -12.24 -16.11 21.52
N ASP A 157 -11.94 -15.57 20.33
CA ASP A 157 -12.09 -14.15 20.01
C ASP A 157 -12.88 -13.96 18.72
N LYS A 158 -14.20 -13.95 18.87
CA LYS A 158 -15.12 -13.77 17.74
C LYS A 158 -15.02 -12.39 17.10
N GLU A 159 -14.66 -11.37 17.86
CA GLU A 159 -14.53 -10.00 17.34
C GLU A 159 -13.31 -9.92 16.39
N PHE A 160 -12.16 -10.43 16.82
CA PHE A 160 -10.97 -10.51 16.00
C PHE A 160 -11.22 -11.30 14.71
N SER A 161 -11.79 -12.50 14.82
CA SER A 161 -12.07 -13.38 13.68
C SER A 161 -13.12 -12.82 12.72
N LYS A 162 -14.03 -11.93 13.18
CA LYS A 162 -14.96 -11.20 12.30
C LYS A 162 -14.29 -10.06 11.54
N LYS A 163 -13.28 -9.42 12.13
CA LYS A 163 -12.59 -8.26 11.54
C LYS A 163 -11.44 -8.64 10.64
N PHE A 164 -10.76 -9.76 10.93
CA PHE A 164 -9.52 -10.13 10.28
C PHE A 164 -9.56 -11.54 9.69
N VAL A 165 -8.73 -11.74 8.66
CA VAL A 165 -8.34 -13.04 8.13
C VAL A 165 -6.87 -13.23 8.50
N LEU A 166 -6.58 -14.23 9.32
CA LEU A 166 -5.25 -14.61 9.77
C LEU A 166 -4.83 -15.90 9.06
N GLN A 167 -3.62 -15.94 8.53
CA GLN A 167 -3.05 -17.07 7.79
C GLN A 167 -1.59 -17.26 8.15
N GLY A 168 -1.10 -18.49 8.05
CA GLY A 168 0.32 -18.82 8.21
C GLY A 168 0.51 -20.32 8.23
N GLN A 169 1.76 -20.76 8.29
CA GLN A 169 2.10 -22.18 8.21
C GLN A 169 2.11 -22.85 9.58
N ASN A 170 2.70 -22.20 10.59
CA ASN A 170 2.77 -22.73 11.95
C ASN A 170 1.61 -22.19 12.78
N GLU A 171 0.47 -22.91 12.74
CA GLU A 171 -0.75 -22.49 13.42
C GLU A 171 -0.57 -22.36 14.94
N GLU A 172 0.18 -23.27 15.56
CA GLU A 172 0.39 -23.27 17.02
C GLU A 172 1.19 -22.06 17.48
N GLU A 173 2.30 -21.77 16.82
CA GLU A 173 3.14 -20.61 17.12
C GLU A 173 2.38 -19.29 16.91
N ILE A 174 1.59 -19.23 15.83
CA ILE A 174 0.77 -18.05 15.51
C ILE A 174 -0.32 -17.85 16.57
N ARG A 175 -0.99 -18.92 17.02
CA ARG A 175 -2.00 -18.82 18.08
C ARG A 175 -1.40 -18.34 19.40
N ASN A 176 -0.22 -18.84 19.76
CA ASN A 176 0.50 -18.42 20.96
C ASN A 176 0.90 -16.94 20.87
N PHE A 177 1.38 -16.49 19.72
CA PHE A 177 1.73 -15.09 19.48
C PHE A 177 0.49 -14.19 19.53
N PHE A 178 -0.60 -14.56 18.86
CA PHE A 178 -1.87 -13.80 18.84
C PHE A 178 -2.66 -13.98 20.14
N ASN A 179 -2.03 -13.78 21.30
CA ASN A 179 -2.70 -13.72 22.60
C ASN A 179 -3.73 -12.57 22.65
N SER A 180 -4.48 -12.48 23.75
CA SER A 180 -5.55 -11.47 23.89
C SER A 180 -5.03 -10.04 23.75
N SER A 181 -3.85 -9.74 24.31
CA SER A 181 -3.25 -8.38 24.24
C SER A 181 -2.91 -8.02 22.79
N ILE A 182 -2.24 -8.89 22.05
CA ILE A 182 -1.87 -8.66 20.66
C ILE A 182 -3.12 -8.50 19.79
N ARG A 183 -4.14 -9.34 19.96
CA ARG A 183 -5.40 -9.20 19.21
C ARG A 183 -6.07 -7.87 19.45
N GLN A 184 -6.12 -7.40 20.70
CA GLN A 184 -6.67 -6.08 21.04
C GLN A 184 -5.89 -4.94 20.40
N VAL A 185 -4.57 -5.02 20.34
CA VAL A 185 -3.76 -4.01 19.64
C VAL A 185 -4.15 -3.92 18.16
N PHE A 186 -4.32 -5.07 17.48
CA PHE A 186 -4.79 -5.08 16.07
C PHE A 186 -6.20 -4.51 15.93
N ILE A 187 -7.12 -4.87 16.82
CA ILE A 187 -8.50 -4.38 16.80
C ILE A 187 -8.54 -2.86 16.97
N LEU A 188 -7.80 -2.32 17.94
CA LEU A 188 -7.76 -0.88 18.23
C LEU A 188 -7.04 -0.07 17.14
N ASN A 189 -6.03 -0.66 16.50
CA ASN A 189 -5.28 -0.01 15.42
C ASN A 189 -5.77 -0.42 14.02
N GLN A 190 -6.95 -1.06 13.94
CA GLN A 190 -7.53 -1.45 12.65
C GLN A 190 -7.70 -0.23 11.74
N LYS A 191 -6.97 -0.20 10.63
CA LYS A 191 -7.11 0.80 9.58
C LYS A 191 -7.61 0.15 8.30
N ARG A 192 -8.58 0.78 7.67
CA ARG A 192 -9.09 0.31 6.38
C ARG A 192 -7.98 0.36 5.33
N GLY A 193 -7.82 -0.73 4.59
CA GLY A 193 -6.79 -0.83 3.53
C GLY A 193 -5.40 -1.17 4.04
N CYS A 194 -5.21 -1.52 5.32
CA CYS A 194 -3.96 -2.07 5.81
C CYS A 194 -3.94 -3.59 5.72
N GLU A 195 -2.79 -4.12 5.33
CA GLU A 195 -2.43 -5.54 5.37
C GLU A 195 -1.10 -5.66 6.10
N TYR A 196 -0.91 -6.79 6.78
CA TYR A 196 0.25 -7.04 7.62
C TYR A 196 0.83 -8.40 7.24
N GLU A 197 2.13 -8.46 7.05
CA GLU A 197 2.84 -9.72 6.84
C GLU A 197 4.10 -9.73 7.70
N SER A 198 4.26 -10.78 8.48
CA SER A 198 5.49 -11.03 9.22
C SER A 198 6.29 -12.12 8.53
N LYS A 199 7.59 -11.92 8.43
CA LYS A 199 8.54 -12.88 7.90
C LYS A 199 9.93 -12.62 8.47
N ASN A 200 10.60 -13.69 8.92
CA ASN A 200 11.97 -13.61 9.44
C ASN A 200 12.14 -12.54 10.55
N ASN A 201 11.26 -12.53 11.54
CA ASN A 201 11.24 -11.55 12.63
C ASN A 201 11.08 -10.08 12.20
N SER A 202 10.56 -9.87 11.01
CA SER A 202 10.28 -8.53 10.48
C SER A 202 8.79 -8.38 10.23
N LEU A 203 8.25 -7.17 10.40
CA LEU A 203 6.86 -6.85 10.11
C LEU A 203 6.78 -5.89 8.92
N MET A 204 6.06 -6.28 7.90
CA MET A 204 5.66 -5.43 6.79
C MET A 204 4.22 -4.99 6.97
N VAL A 205 3.99 -3.69 6.93
CA VAL A 205 2.65 -3.08 6.90
C VAL A 205 2.43 -2.43 5.54
N SER A 206 1.42 -2.87 4.82
CA SER A 206 1.00 -2.28 3.56
C SER A 206 -0.21 -1.38 3.78
N LYS A 207 -0.18 -0.20 3.21
CA LYS A 207 -1.33 0.73 3.16
C LYS A 207 -1.71 1.00 1.71
N ARG A 208 -2.97 0.68 1.38
CA ARG A 208 -3.58 0.98 0.08
C ARG A 208 -4.57 2.12 0.22
N LYS A 209 -4.56 3.01 -0.77
CA LYS A 209 -5.60 4.02 -0.93
C LYS A 209 -6.66 3.46 -1.88
N TYR A 210 -7.87 3.21 -1.38
CA TYR A 210 -8.99 2.80 -2.22
C TYR A 210 -9.76 4.04 -2.67
N PHE A 211 -9.87 4.25 -3.96
CA PHE A 211 -10.80 5.18 -4.55
C PHE A 211 -11.79 4.43 -5.45
N LEU A 212 -13.05 4.85 -5.45
CA LEU A 212 -14.18 4.05 -5.94
C LEU A 212 -14.07 3.56 -7.39
N PHE A 213 -13.28 4.18 -8.27
CA PHE A 213 -13.11 3.77 -9.68
C PHE A 213 -11.83 4.30 -10.33
N MET A 214 -10.93 4.98 -9.62
CA MET A 214 -9.69 5.53 -10.17
C MET A 214 -8.51 5.31 -9.22
N THR A 215 -7.32 5.28 -9.79
CA THR A 215 -6.06 5.30 -9.06
C THR A 215 -6.07 6.43 -8.05
N ALA A 216 -6.20 6.08 -6.78
CA ALA A 216 -5.99 7.05 -5.73
C ALA A 216 -4.48 7.25 -5.61
N GLY A 217 -4.00 8.46 -5.80
CA GLY A 217 -2.59 8.81 -5.74
C GLY A 217 -1.89 8.32 -4.47
N TYR A 218 -0.58 8.40 -4.46
CA TYR A 218 0.27 8.00 -3.33
C TYR A 218 -0.16 8.65 -2.01
N LEU A 219 0.22 8.04 -0.89
CA LEU A 219 0.01 8.62 0.42
C LEU A 219 0.67 10.01 0.49
N ASN A 220 -0.06 11.00 0.98
CA ASN A 220 0.53 12.29 1.31
C ASN A 220 1.44 12.16 2.56
N VAL A 221 2.19 13.22 2.88
CA VAL A 221 3.14 13.20 4.01
C VAL A 221 2.45 12.84 5.33
N LYS A 222 1.27 13.38 5.61
CA LYS A 222 0.51 13.07 6.83
C LYS A 222 0.10 11.60 6.92
N GLU A 223 -0.42 11.04 5.82
CA GLU A 223 -0.80 9.62 5.75
C GLU A 223 0.40 8.69 5.89
N ARG A 224 1.58 9.10 5.39
CA ARG A 224 2.83 8.35 5.50
C ARG A 224 3.39 8.40 6.93
N ILE A 225 3.31 9.55 7.59
CA ILE A 225 3.63 9.68 9.02
C ILE A 225 2.69 8.80 9.85
N GLU A 226 1.39 8.86 9.57
CA GLU A 226 0.40 8.02 10.26
C GLU A 226 0.67 6.52 10.05
N LEU A 227 1.07 6.10 8.85
CA LEU A 227 1.48 4.72 8.59
C LEU A 227 2.68 4.35 9.46
N LEU A 228 3.72 5.17 9.49
CA LEU A 228 4.92 4.94 10.30
C LEU A 228 4.58 4.83 11.80
N GLU A 229 3.89 5.82 12.37
CA GLU A 229 3.58 5.86 13.80
C GLU A 229 2.70 4.68 14.24
N ASN A 230 1.67 4.35 13.45
CA ASN A 230 0.83 3.19 13.75
C ASN A 230 1.60 1.86 13.63
N SER A 231 2.48 1.75 12.63
CA SER A 231 3.29 0.55 12.44
C SER A 231 4.30 0.37 13.58
N LEU A 232 4.97 1.44 14.01
CA LEU A 232 5.88 1.43 15.15
C LEU A 232 5.16 1.09 16.46
N LYS A 233 4.01 1.70 16.72
CA LYS A 233 3.19 1.40 17.89
C LYS A 233 2.80 -0.07 17.95
N LEU A 234 2.34 -0.61 16.81
CA LEU A 234 2.01 -2.02 16.69
C LEU A 234 3.24 -2.91 16.93
N PHE A 235 4.35 -2.63 16.25
CA PHE A 235 5.59 -3.41 16.35
C PHE A 235 6.17 -3.41 17.76
N ASN A 236 6.16 -2.26 18.43
CA ASN A 236 6.62 -2.14 19.81
C ASN A 236 5.74 -2.90 20.81
N SER A 237 4.46 -3.10 20.50
CA SER A 237 3.59 -3.93 21.35
C SER A 237 3.95 -5.42 21.35
N PHE A 238 4.80 -5.87 20.43
CA PHE A 238 5.30 -7.24 20.37
C PHE A 238 6.49 -7.49 21.32
N LYS A 239 7.03 -6.42 21.93
CA LYS A 239 8.12 -6.53 22.94
C LYS A 239 7.64 -6.98 24.33
N SER A 240 6.30 -7.06 24.52
CA SER A 240 5.66 -7.34 25.82
C SER A 240 5.43 -8.83 26.06
#